data_9a28fa760bc829a69443602d6b5c8c6b
#
_entry.id   9a28fa760bc829a69443602d6b5c8c6b
#
_cell.length_a   1.000
_cell.length_b   1.000
_cell.length_c   1.000
_cell.angle_alpha   90.00
_cell.angle_beta   90.00
_cell.angle_gamma   90.00
#
_symmetry.space_group_name_H-M   'P 1'
#
loop_
_entity.id
_entity.type
_entity.pdbx_description
1 polymer ?
#
loop_
_entity_poly.entity_id
_entity_poly.type
_entity_poly.pdbx_seq_one_letter_code
_entity_poly.pdbx_strand_id
1 'polypeptide(L)'
;MRVRSLQNHHAERDELPPGSRCAVNLVGVAHDEVVRGHVLVRSDQWHHTTVVDASLRVLDRLDHPVSRRGAHVVYRGSGEHPVRMRILGPDALDPGTEGAVRIHLPEPLPLLPGDRFVLRESGRAETVGGGEVLDVDPTERASRARPDRSVDRVVRERGWVPVDELERLTGERREPDLDRWVVDPVVLHRTLEDLRNALADAGPRGLDLVGLGELARAAGVLLDDAEVEAGRLVAAGVADPLADHPFVAALAASPFVPPSPDGVDRGELRELVRRGDVVEVEGIFFASSAVDAAGRLAARLLVDHPEGFTVSTFREEAGNTRKHAMPLLARLDATGMTRRRGDLRIAGPRLPEA
;
A
#
# COMPACT_ATOMS: atom_id res chain seq x y z
N MET A 1 3.64 -19.46 -16.28
CA MET A 1 3.43 -20.78 -16.93
C MET A 1 1.98 -21.23 -16.78
N ARG A 2 1.51 -22.18 -17.61
CA ARG A 2 0.14 -22.72 -17.56
C ARG A 2 0.19 -24.24 -17.52
N VAL A 3 -0.60 -24.86 -16.64
CA VAL A 3 -0.81 -26.31 -16.65
C VAL A 3 -1.71 -26.65 -17.84
N ARG A 4 -1.27 -27.59 -18.69
CA ARG A 4 -2.01 -28.04 -19.87
C ARG A 4 -2.85 -29.28 -19.56
N SER A 5 -2.27 -30.24 -18.85
CA SER A 5 -2.96 -31.47 -18.43
C SER A 5 -2.30 -32.07 -17.20
N LEU A 6 -3.07 -32.83 -16.45
CA LEU A 6 -2.64 -33.66 -15.32
C LEU A 6 -2.83 -35.12 -15.66
N GLN A 7 -1.89 -35.97 -15.26
CA GLN A 7 -1.99 -37.41 -15.44
C GLN A 7 -1.60 -38.16 -14.17
N ASN A 8 -2.33 -39.24 -13.92
CA ASN A 8 -2.03 -40.16 -12.83
C ASN A 8 -2.25 -41.58 -13.35
N HIS A 9 -1.27 -42.48 -13.14
CA HIS A 9 -1.31 -43.87 -13.65
C HIS A 9 -1.69 -44.01 -15.13
N HIS A 10 -1.08 -43.17 -15.99
CA HIS A 10 -1.32 -43.11 -17.44
C HIS A 10 -2.74 -42.67 -17.86
N ALA A 11 -3.57 -42.24 -16.93
CA ALA A 11 -4.88 -41.67 -17.20
C ALA A 11 -4.88 -40.14 -16.98
N GLU A 12 -5.51 -39.43 -17.92
CA GLU A 12 -5.73 -37.98 -17.81
C GLU A 12 -6.75 -37.72 -16.69
N ARG A 13 -6.54 -36.66 -15.94
CA ARG A 13 -7.34 -36.24 -14.80
C ARG A 13 -7.55 -34.72 -14.81
N ASP A 14 -8.74 -34.29 -14.48
CA ASP A 14 -9.05 -32.87 -14.30
C ASP A 14 -8.59 -32.39 -12.93
N GLU A 15 -8.63 -33.29 -11.94
CA GLU A 15 -8.29 -33.00 -10.57
C GLU A 15 -7.61 -34.22 -9.91
N LEU A 16 -6.69 -33.94 -8.96
CA LEU A 16 -6.04 -34.97 -8.16
C LEU A 16 -6.02 -34.54 -6.68
N PRO A 17 -6.36 -35.44 -5.76
CA PRO A 17 -6.29 -35.16 -4.33
C PRO A 17 -4.84 -35.04 -3.83
N PRO A 18 -4.61 -34.31 -2.70
CA PRO A 18 -3.30 -34.26 -2.07
C PRO A 18 -2.72 -35.64 -1.79
N GLY A 19 -1.38 -35.76 -1.86
CA GLY A 19 -0.66 -37.03 -1.68
C GLY A 19 -0.60 -37.91 -2.94
N SER A 20 -1.23 -37.49 -4.03
CA SER A 20 -1.18 -38.23 -5.29
C SER A 20 0.13 -37.98 -6.06
N ARG A 21 0.65 -39.02 -6.71
CA ARG A 21 1.69 -38.83 -7.71
C ARG A 21 1.05 -38.25 -8.98
N CYS A 22 1.58 -37.14 -9.46
CA CYS A 22 1.03 -36.42 -10.60
C CYS A 22 2.12 -36.17 -11.65
N ALA A 23 1.82 -36.46 -12.91
CA ALA A 23 2.55 -35.94 -14.05
C ALA A 23 1.86 -34.66 -14.52
N VAL A 24 2.59 -33.56 -14.54
CA VAL A 24 2.07 -32.24 -14.91
C VAL A 24 2.68 -31.80 -16.22
N ASN A 25 1.85 -31.54 -17.22
CA ASN A 25 2.27 -30.99 -18.51
C ASN A 25 2.21 -29.43 -18.41
N LEU A 26 3.36 -28.79 -18.57
CA LEU A 26 3.51 -27.33 -18.47
C LEU A 26 3.70 -26.73 -19.85
N VAL A 27 3.07 -25.57 -20.09
CA VAL A 27 3.24 -24.76 -21.31
C VAL A 27 4.07 -23.54 -20.97
N GLY A 28 5.06 -23.24 -21.83
CA GLY A 28 5.94 -22.07 -21.67
C GLY A 28 7.14 -22.31 -20.77
N VAL A 29 7.50 -23.58 -20.54
CA VAL A 29 8.70 -23.99 -19.78
C VAL A 29 9.39 -25.11 -20.55
N ALA A 30 10.70 -25.01 -20.79
CA ALA A 30 11.47 -26.06 -21.41
C ALA A 30 11.74 -27.18 -20.39
N HIS A 31 11.94 -28.39 -20.88
CA HIS A 31 12.11 -29.56 -20.02
C HIS A 31 13.34 -29.47 -19.11
N ASP A 32 14.39 -28.84 -19.55
CA ASP A 32 15.66 -28.61 -18.84
C ASP A 32 15.61 -27.45 -17.84
N GLU A 33 14.56 -26.61 -17.92
CA GLU A 33 14.32 -25.53 -16.94
C GLU A 33 13.67 -26.05 -15.65
N VAL A 34 13.11 -27.27 -15.66
CA VAL A 34 12.50 -27.88 -14.47
C VAL A 34 13.39 -29.00 -13.96
N VAL A 35 13.97 -28.77 -12.82
CA VAL A 35 14.90 -29.71 -12.17
C VAL A 35 14.33 -30.22 -10.84
N ARG A 36 14.98 -31.25 -10.30
CA ARG A 36 14.67 -31.78 -8.98
C ARG A 36 14.81 -30.69 -7.93
N GLY A 37 13.82 -30.54 -7.07
CA GLY A 37 13.77 -29.49 -6.03
C GLY A 37 12.83 -28.34 -6.37
N HIS A 38 12.51 -28.13 -7.64
CA HIS A 38 11.51 -27.13 -8.02
C HIS A 38 10.12 -27.49 -7.51
N VAL A 39 9.34 -26.46 -7.18
CA VAL A 39 7.98 -26.56 -6.66
C VAL A 39 7.06 -25.71 -7.52
N LEU A 40 5.89 -26.25 -7.87
CA LEU A 40 4.85 -25.52 -8.56
C LEU A 40 3.92 -24.89 -7.51
N VAL A 41 3.79 -23.59 -7.56
CA VAL A 41 2.92 -22.82 -6.66
C VAL A 41 2.04 -21.87 -7.47
N ARG A 42 0.94 -21.41 -6.88
CA ARG A 42 0.14 -20.32 -7.47
C ARG A 42 0.89 -19.01 -7.27
N SER A 43 0.75 -18.10 -8.23
CA SER A 43 1.28 -16.74 -8.11
C SER A 43 0.67 -16.07 -6.87
N ASP A 44 1.49 -15.30 -6.18
CA ASP A 44 1.11 -14.46 -5.03
C ASP A 44 0.52 -15.20 -3.81
N GLN A 45 0.54 -16.54 -3.81
CA GLN A 45 0.06 -17.35 -2.69
C GLN A 45 1.15 -17.59 -1.64
N TRP A 46 2.42 -17.49 -2.01
CA TRP A 46 3.55 -17.87 -1.17
C TRP A 46 4.53 -16.71 -0.99
N HIS A 47 5.06 -16.61 0.22
CA HIS A 47 6.23 -15.79 0.45
C HIS A 47 7.49 -16.55 -0.02
N HIS A 48 8.25 -15.93 -0.94
CA HIS A 48 9.50 -16.49 -1.41
C HIS A 48 10.63 -15.93 -0.56
N THR A 49 11.26 -16.80 0.22
CA THR A 49 12.27 -16.39 1.19
C THR A 49 13.65 -16.96 0.93
N THR A 50 14.66 -16.19 1.28
CA THR A 50 16.07 -16.63 1.36
C THR A 50 16.57 -16.77 2.78
N VAL A 51 15.74 -16.39 3.80
CA VAL A 51 16.11 -16.45 5.21
C VAL A 51 14.93 -16.95 6.02
N VAL A 52 15.14 -18.01 6.79
CA VAL A 52 14.11 -18.53 7.70
C VAL A 52 14.69 -18.71 9.11
N ASP A 53 13.82 -18.57 10.11
CA ASP A 53 14.07 -19.08 11.43
C ASP A 53 13.36 -20.44 11.60
N ALA A 54 14.04 -21.40 12.20
CA ALA A 54 13.57 -22.76 12.28
C ALA A 54 13.94 -23.38 13.65
N SER A 55 13.22 -24.43 14.07
CA SER A 55 13.71 -25.34 15.10
C SER A 55 14.73 -26.29 14.49
N LEU A 56 15.68 -26.74 15.28
CA LEU A 56 16.62 -27.80 14.94
C LEU A 56 16.79 -28.74 16.12
N ARG A 57 16.39 -29.98 15.94
CA ARG A 57 16.72 -31.07 16.85
C ARG A 57 17.94 -31.83 16.33
N VAL A 58 18.98 -31.86 17.14
CA VAL A 58 20.22 -32.59 16.86
C VAL A 58 20.04 -34.08 17.23
N LEU A 59 20.54 -34.95 16.38
CA LEU A 59 20.45 -36.40 16.63
C LEU A 59 21.28 -36.80 17.82
N ASP A 60 20.71 -37.68 18.68
CA ASP A 60 21.33 -38.16 19.93
C ASP A 60 22.62 -38.98 19.68
N ARG A 61 22.72 -39.62 18.50
CA ARG A 61 23.82 -40.51 18.11
C ARG A 61 25.10 -39.80 17.63
N LEU A 62 25.09 -38.45 17.51
CA LEU A 62 26.27 -37.73 17.11
C LEU A 62 27.31 -37.74 18.25
N ASP A 63 28.58 -37.72 17.86
CA ASP A 63 29.72 -37.60 18.77
C ASP A 63 30.25 -36.16 18.90
N HIS A 64 29.58 -35.22 18.29
CA HIS A 64 29.97 -33.82 18.25
C HIS A 64 28.76 -32.86 18.24
N PRO A 65 28.90 -31.63 18.74
CA PRO A 65 27.87 -30.63 18.68
C PRO A 65 27.74 -30.05 17.26
N VAL A 66 26.53 -29.62 16.92
CA VAL A 66 26.25 -28.88 15.70
C VAL A 66 26.45 -27.38 15.95
N SER A 67 27.26 -26.72 15.14
CA SER A 67 27.56 -25.30 15.27
C SER A 67 27.39 -24.56 13.94
N ARG A 68 27.60 -23.24 13.96
CA ARG A 68 27.63 -22.43 12.74
C ARG A 68 28.80 -22.77 11.79
N ARG A 69 29.78 -23.51 12.28
CA ARG A 69 30.96 -23.96 11.51
C ARG A 69 30.62 -25.29 10.86
N GLY A 70 30.85 -25.40 9.56
CA GLY A 70 30.56 -26.60 8.77
C GLY A 70 29.84 -26.25 7.48
N ALA A 71 29.93 -27.15 6.50
CA ALA A 71 29.20 -27.06 5.25
C ALA A 71 27.85 -27.79 5.44
N HIS A 72 26.79 -27.04 5.69
CA HIS A 72 25.48 -27.60 5.93
C HIS A 72 24.63 -27.61 4.65
N VAL A 73 23.81 -28.65 4.53
CA VAL A 73 22.84 -28.81 3.46
C VAL A 73 21.48 -29.11 4.06
N VAL A 74 20.48 -28.35 3.65
CA VAL A 74 19.08 -28.57 3.98
C VAL A 74 18.42 -29.40 2.89
N TYR A 75 17.76 -30.48 3.28
CA TYR A 75 16.92 -31.29 2.42
C TYR A 75 15.45 -31.01 2.76
N ARG A 76 14.72 -30.47 1.77
CA ARG A 76 13.28 -30.19 1.88
C ARG A 76 12.55 -30.67 0.62
N GLY A 77 11.50 -31.49 0.81
CA GLY A 77 10.83 -32.13 -0.32
C GLY A 77 11.81 -32.98 -1.12
N SER A 78 11.95 -32.69 -2.42
CA SER A 78 12.95 -33.32 -3.30
C SER A 78 14.23 -32.48 -3.47
N GLY A 79 14.27 -31.29 -2.87
CA GLY A 79 15.38 -30.33 -3.00
C GLY A 79 16.54 -30.57 -2.04
N GLU A 80 17.70 -30.11 -2.48
CA GLU A 80 18.95 -30.14 -1.75
C GLU A 80 19.57 -28.74 -1.82
N HIS A 81 19.67 -28.06 -0.67
CA HIS A 81 20.06 -26.66 -0.62
C HIS A 81 21.27 -26.48 0.29
N PRO A 82 22.46 -26.13 -0.24
CA PRO A 82 23.60 -25.74 0.58
C PRO A 82 23.28 -24.42 1.27
N VAL A 83 23.43 -24.41 2.62
CA VAL A 83 22.97 -23.27 3.43
C VAL A 83 24.07 -22.75 4.34
N ARG A 84 23.93 -21.48 4.73
CA ARG A 84 24.62 -20.94 5.90
C ARG A 84 23.64 -20.92 7.07
N MET A 85 24.11 -21.41 8.21
CA MET A 85 23.29 -21.54 9.41
C MET A 85 23.90 -20.77 10.57
N ARG A 86 23.04 -20.16 11.38
CA ARG A 86 23.40 -19.55 12.66
C ARG A 86 22.47 -20.06 13.74
N ILE A 87 23.01 -20.52 14.87
CA ILE A 87 22.21 -20.87 16.04
C ILE A 87 21.77 -19.58 16.75
N LEU A 88 20.51 -19.55 17.19
CA LEU A 88 19.91 -18.41 17.89
C LEU A 88 20.00 -18.69 19.40
N GLY A 89 20.99 -18.10 20.03
CA GLY A 89 21.27 -18.26 21.46
C GLY A 89 22.67 -18.81 21.72
N PRO A 90 22.83 -20.12 21.93
CA PRO A 90 24.14 -20.71 22.21
C PRO A 90 25.04 -20.75 20.97
N ASP A 91 26.34 -21.02 21.16
CA ASP A 91 27.29 -21.16 20.05
C ASP A 91 27.16 -22.49 19.31
N ALA A 92 26.65 -23.53 19.99
CA ALA A 92 26.44 -24.87 19.45
C ALA A 92 25.25 -25.55 20.11
N LEU A 93 24.71 -26.59 19.45
CA LEU A 93 23.69 -27.48 19.97
C LEU A 93 24.31 -28.87 20.18
N ASP A 94 24.24 -29.38 21.40
CA ASP A 94 24.74 -30.70 21.73
C ASP A 94 23.84 -31.81 21.17
N PRO A 95 24.39 -33.04 20.98
CA PRO A 95 23.60 -34.20 20.60
C PRO A 95 22.37 -34.40 21.53
N GLY A 96 21.23 -34.69 20.94
CA GLY A 96 19.97 -34.89 21.65
C GLY A 96 19.23 -33.61 22.07
N THR A 97 19.84 -32.44 21.86
CA THR A 97 19.20 -31.15 22.19
C THR A 97 18.43 -30.55 21.04
N GLU A 98 17.58 -29.61 21.37
CA GLU A 98 16.83 -28.81 20.41
C GLU A 98 17.08 -27.32 20.65
N GLY A 99 17.14 -26.53 19.57
CA GLY A 99 17.28 -25.09 19.61
C GLY A 99 16.79 -24.41 18.36
N ALA A 100 16.74 -23.09 18.40
CA ALA A 100 16.38 -22.29 17.23
C ALA A 100 17.59 -21.94 16.38
N VAL A 101 17.41 -21.91 15.06
CA VAL A 101 18.44 -21.61 14.08
C VAL A 101 17.91 -20.64 13.03
N ARG A 102 18.76 -19.75 12.53
CA ARG A 102 18.52 -18.97 11.31
C ARG A 102 19.26 -19.59 10.15
N ILE A 103 18.52 -19.90 9.09
CA ILE A 103 19.04 -20.56 7.89
C ILE A 103 18.99 -19.56 6.74
N HIS A 104 20.11 -19.39 6.05
CA HIS A 104 20.22 -18.59 4.83
C HIS A 104 20.31 -19.52 3.63
N LEU A 105 19.30 -19.45 2.78
CA LEU A 105 19.16 -20.22 1.55
C LEU A 105 19.91 -19.55 0.39
N PRO A 106 20.42 -20.30 -0.58
CA PRO A 106 21.15 -19.77 -1.73
C PRO A 106 20.23 -19.05 -2.74
N GLU A 107 18.97 -19.44 -2.76
CA GLU A 107 17.92 -18.92 -3.66
C GLU A 107 16.58 -18.85 -2.94
N PRO A 108 15.65 -18.02 -3.40
CA PRO A 108 14.32 -17.92 -2.79
C PRO A 108 13.53 -19.21 -2.91
N LEU A 109 12.97 -19.71 -1.80
CA LEU A 109 12.08 -20.86 -1.78
C LEU A 109 10.69 -20.47 -1.26
N PRO A 110 9.62 -21.08 -1.79
CA PRO A 110 8.27 -20.95 -1.25
C PRO A 110 8.14 -21.86 -0.03
N LEU A 111 8.27 -21.27 1.15
CA LEU A 111 8.21 -21.98 2.44
C LEU A 111 7.07 -21.42 3.31
N LEU A 112 6.56 -22.29 4.20
CA LEU A 112 5.60 -21.92 5.23
C LEU A 112 6.10 -22.40 6.62
N PRO A 113 5.68 -21.73 7.69
CA PRO A 113 5.84 -22.27 9.04
C PRO A 113 5.23 -23.68 9.15
N GLY A 114 5.99 -24.61 9.73
CA GLY A 114 5.64 -26.03 9.79
C GLY A 114 6.26 -26.90 8.69
N ASP A 115 6.86 -26.30 7.66
CA ASP A 115 7.63 -27.06 6.66
C ASP A 115 8.82 -27.76 7.33
N ARG A 116 8.92 -29.07 7.13
CA ARG A 116 9.98 -29.89 7.74
C ARG A 116 11.18 -30.02 6.83
N PHE A 117 12.35 -30.13 7.44
CA PHE A 117 13.61 -30.34 6.74
C PHE A 117 14.52 -31.32 7.49
N VAL A 118 15.47 -31.88 6.75
CA VAL A 118 16.59 -32.64 7.28
C VAL A 118 17.86 -31.82 7.05
N LEU A 119 18.71 -31.77 8.08
CA LEU A 119 20.02 -31.10 8.01
C LEU A 119 21.15 -32.13 7.93
N ARG A 120 22.02 -31.97 6.96
CA ARG A 120 23.25 -32.75 6.81
C ARG A 120 24.47 -31.87 6.86
N GLU A 121 25.56 -32.40 7.37
CA GLU A 121 26.91 -31.81 7.27
C GLU A 121 27.68 -32.50 6.14
N SER A 122 27.98 -31.76 5.08
CA SER A 122 28.61 -32.28 3.87
C SER A 122 30.02 -32.77 4.11
N GLY A 123 30.80 -32.08 4.95
CA GLY A 123 32.18 -32.45 5.25
C GLY A 123 32.34 -33.81 5.93
N ARG A 124 31.30 -34.24 6.67
CA ARG A 124 31.24 -35.54 7.33
C ARG A 124 30.32 -36.54 6.61
N ALA A 125 29.64 -36.08 5.54
CA ALA A 125 28.63 -36.84 4.81
C ALA A 125 27.54 -37.43 5.75
N GLU A 126 27.21 -36.73 6.84
CA GLU A 126 26.36 -37.22 7.93
C GLU A 126 25.08 -36.39 8.08
N THR A 127 23.97 -37.06 8.43
CA THR A 127 22.75 -36.39 8.87
C THR A 127 22.92 -36.00 10.34
N VAL A 128 22.86 -34.69 10.61
CA VAL A 128 23.09 -34.16 11.95
C VAL A 128 21.81 -33.82 12.69
N GLY A 129 20.71 -33.67 11.99
CA GLY A 129 19.44 -33.33 12.63
C GLY A 129 18.35 -33.03 11.62
N GLY A 130 17.30 -32.41 12.10
CA GLY A 130 16.19 -31.92 11.34
C GLY A 130 15.27 -31.06 12.20
N GLY A 131 14.32 -30.40 11.58
CA GLY A 131 13.41 -29.53 12.29
C GLY A 131 12.28 -29.01 11.41
N GLU A 132 11.67 -27.93 11.85
CA GLU A 132 10.61 -27.26 11.09
C GLU A 132 10.86 -25.76 11.01
N VAL A 133 10.40 -25.16 9.92
CA VAL A 133 10.39 -23.71 9.73
C VAL A 133 9.41 -23.09 10.72
N LEU A 134 9.84 -22.06 11.43
CA LEU A 134 9.04 -21.32 12.41
C LEU A 134 8.64 -19.93 11.88
N ASP A 135 9.52 -19.30 11.10
CA ASP A 135 9.32 -17.98 10.52
C ASP A 135 9.97 -17.90 9.13
N VAL A 136 9.23 -17.44 8.13
CA VAL A 136 9.69 -17.36 6.74
C VAL A 136 10.19 -15.98 6.34
N ASP A 137 10.03 -14.98 7.22
CA ASP A 137 10.51 -13.61 7.01
C ASP A 137 10.86 -12.95 8.34
N PRO A 138 11.92 -13.42 9.01
CA PRO A 138 12.27 -12.95 10.34
C PRO A 138 12.75 -11.49 10.32
N THR A 139 12.00 -10.62 11.00
CA THR A 139 12.27 -9.19 11.12
C THR A 139 13.25 -8.88 12.25
N GLU A 140 13.24 -9.70 13.30
CA GLU A 140 14.10 -9.49 14.46
C GLU A 140 15.56 -9.88 14.18
N ARG A 141 16.50 -9.13 14.80
CA ARG A 141 17.91 -9.48 14.77
C ARG A 141 18.12 -10.84 15.44
N ALA A 142 19.01 -11.67 14.89
CA ALA A 142 19.29 -13.01 15.39
C ALA A 142 19.63 -13.07 16.91
N SER A 143 20.20 -12.01 17.49
CA SER A 143 20.46 -11.93 18.93
C SER A 143 19.24 -11.77 19.81
N ARG A 144 18.12 -11.30 19.24
CA ARG A 144 16.85 -11.06 19.93
C ARG A 144 15.76 -12.02 19.51
N ALA A 145 15.91 -12.66 18.35
CA ALA A 145 14.92 -13.55 17.78
C ALA A 145 14.54 -14.68 18.77
N ARG A 146 13.25 -14.90 18.90
CA ARG A 146 12.63 -15.99 19.66
C ARG A 146 11.52 -16.58 18.80
N PRO A 147 11.90 -17.26 17.68
CA PRO A 147 10.93 -17.71 16.71
C PRO A 147 10.03 -18.80 17.28
N ASP A 148 8.77 -18.72 16.93
CA ASP A 148 7.74 -19.73 17.10
C ASP A 148 6.78 -19.65 15.91
N ARG A 149 5.74 -20.48 15.90
CA ARG A 149 4.72 -20.48 14.85
C ARG A 149 3.53 -19.55 15.15
N SER A 150 3.63 -18.72 16.19
CA SER A 150 2.54 -17.85 16.60
C SER A 150 2.31 -16.72 15.59
N VAL A 151 1.11 -16.64 15.05
CA VAL A 151 0.67 -15.54 14.20
C VAL A 151 0.70 -14.23 14.99
N ASP A 152 0.33 -14.24 16.26
CA ASP A 152 0.37 -13.05 17.13
C ASP A 152 1.79 -12.50 17.31
N ARG A 153 2.82 -13.39 17.32
CA ARG A 153 4.21 -12.94 17.31
C ARG A 153 4.54 -12.18 16.04
N VAL A 154 4.15 -12.72 14.87
CA VAL A 154 4.40 -12.09 13.57
C VAL A 154 3.74 -10.71 13.50
N VAL A 155 2.50 -10.59 13.96
CA VAL A 155 1.79 -9.31 14.04
C VAL A 155 2.48 -8.35 14.99
N ARG A 156 2.84 -8.80 16.19
CA ARG A 156 3.52 -7.97 17.21
C ARG A 156 4.87 -7.44 16.74
N GLU A 157 5.68 -8.27 16.09
CA GLU A 157 7.00 -7.87 15.59
C GLU A 157 6.93 -6.84 14.46
N ARG A 158 5.86 -6.87 13.66
CA ARG A 158 5.63 -5.93 12.55
C ARG A 158 4.79 -4.72 12.95
N GLY A 159 4.02 -4.87 14.03
CA GLY A 159 3.06 -3.87 14.51
C GLY A 159 1.73 -3.91 13.76
N TRP A 160 1.74 -4.10 12.46
CA TRP A 160 0.58 -4.23 11.58
C TRP A 160 0.96 -4.89 10.25
N VAL A 161 0.05 -5.69 9.71
CA VAL A 161 0.29 -6.50 8.50
C VAL A 161 -0.99 -6.59 7.69
N PRO A 162 -0.95 -6.46 6.34
CA PRO A 162 -2.11 -6.74 5.51
C PRO A 162 -2.53 -8.22 5.64
N VAL A 163 -3.83 -8.50 5.63
CA VAL A 163 -4.37 -9.87 5.78
C VAL A 163 -3.73 -10.84 4.78
N ASP A 164 -3.62 -10.44 3.51
CA ASP A 164 -3.07 -11.30 2.46
C ASP A 164 -1.56 -11.55 2.64
N GLU A 165 -0.83 -10.60 3.20
CA GLU A 165 0.58 -10.78 3.54
C GLU A 165 0.74 -11.69 4.75
N LEU A 166 -0.07 -11.49 5.79
CA LEU A 166 -0.08 -12.33 6.98
C LEU A 166 -0.34 -13.80 6.62
N GLU A 167 -1.31 -14.05 5.73
CA GLU A 167 -1.61 -15.40 5.23
C GLU A 167 -0.41 -16.01 4.49
N ARG A 168 0.30 -15.24 3.66
CA ARG A 168 1.52 -15.71 2.98
C ARG A 168 2.66 -16.00 3.95
N LEU A 169 2.78 -15.23 5.03
CA LEU A 169 3.85 -15.40 6.03
C LEU A 169 3.59 -16.55 7.00
N THR A 170 2.33 -16.84 7.31
CA THR A 170 1.96 -17.76 8.38
C THR A 170 1.20 -19.00 7.92
N GLY A 171 0.60 -18.93 6.72
CA GLY A 171 -0.35 -19.93 6.24
C GLY A 171 -1.74 -19.84 6.90
N GLU A 172 -1.96 -18.84 7.74
CA GLU A 172 -3.23 -18.62 8.47
C GLU A 172 -3.85 -17.28 8.06
N ARG A 173 -5.10 -17.33 7.60
CA ARG A 173 -5.88 -16.14 7.31
C ARG A 173 -6.61 -15.68 8.56
N ARG A 174 -6.53 -14.39 8.85
CA ARG A 174 -7.28 -13.73 9.93
C ARG A 174 -8.23 -12.68 9.37
N GLU A 175 -9.30 -12.43 10.11
CA GLU A 175 -10.14 -11.26 9.83
C GLU A 175 -9.35 -9.99 10.15
N PRO A 176 -9.50 -8.93 9.33
CA PRO A 176 -8.82 -7.67 9.60
C PRO A 176 -9.40 -6.97 10.84
N ASP A 177 -8.53 -6.38 11.64
CA ASP A 177 -8.94 -5.53 12.77
C ASP A 177 -9.37 -4.14 12.28
N LEU A 178 -8.79 -3.69 11.16
CA LEU A 178 -9.00 -2.37 10.60
C LEU A 178 -8.75 -2.37 9.09
N ASP A 179 -9.78 -2.07 8.28
CA ASP A 179 -9.73 -2.10 6.83
C ASP A 179 -9.18 -3.46 6.32
N ARG A 180 -7.96 -3.49 5.79
CA ARG A 180 -7.26 -4.70 5.33
C ARG A 180 -6.16 -5.19 6.28
N TRP A 181 -6.04 -4.59 7.46
CA TRP A 181 -4.92 -4.76 8.36
C TRP A 181 -5.28 -5.62 9.58
N VAL A 182 -4.38 -6.54 9.92
CA VAL A 182 -4.29 -7.12 11.25
C VAL A 182 -3.27 -6.31 12.03
N VAL A 183 -3.65 -5.78 13.19
CA VAL A 183 -2.88 -4.77 13.92
C VAL A 183 -2.59 -5.26 15.34
N ASP A 184 -1.36 -5.08 15.79
CA ASP A 184 -1.01 -5.29 17.20
C ASP A 184 -1.78 -4.29 18.08
N PRO A 185 -2.52 -4.76 19.12
CA PRO A 185 -3.34 -3.87 19.94
C PRO A 185 -2.58 -2.74 20.61
N VAL A 186 -1.30 -2.95 20.95
CA VAL A 186 -0.46 -1.91 21.57
C VAL A 186 -0.12 -0.83 20.55
N VAL A 187 0.19 -1.24 19.31
CA VAL A 187 0.47 -0.31 18.21
C VAL A 187 -0.79 0.48 17.84
N LEU A 188 -1.94 -0.18 17.76
CA LEU A 188 -3.21 0.49 17.49
C LEU A 188 -3.55 1.53 18.55
N HIS A 189 -3.48 1.15 19.82
CA HIS A 189 -3.73 2.06 20.94
C HIS A 189 -2.82 3.28 20.88
N ARG A 190 -1.52 3.09 20.70
CA ARG A 190 -0.56 4.17 20.57
C ARG A 190 -0.86 5.08 19.37
N THR A 191 -1.20 4.49 18.22
CA THR A 191 -1.56 5.27 17.02
C THR A 191 -2.78 6.15 17.27
N LEU A 192 -3.81 5.64 17.98
CA LEU A 192 -5.00 6.42 18.34
C LEU A 192 -4.65 7.54 19.33
N GLU A 193 -3.79 7.31 20.31
CA GLU A 193 -3.31 8.36 21.23
C GLU A 193 -2.52 9.43 20.49
N ASP A 194 -1.60 9.04 19.61
CA ASP A 194 -0.81 9.97 18.80
C ASP A 194 -1.71 10.83 17.89
N LEU A 195 -2.76 10.23 17.30
CA LEU A 195 -3.74 10.93 16.49
C LEU A 195 -4.56 11.95 17.31
N ARG A 196 -5.04 11.57 18.51
CA ARG A 196 -5.77 12.49 19.39
C ARG A 196 -4.91 13.69 19.78
N ASN A 197 -3.66 13.44 20.16
CA ASN A 197 -2.73 14.50 20.51
C ASN A 197 -2.46 15.44 19.32
N ALA A 198 -2.19 14.87 18.15
CA ALA A 198 -1.98 15.64 16.93
C ALA A 198 -3.22 16.45 16.53
N LEU A 199 -4.42 15.87 16.71
CA LEU A 199 -5.69 16.54 16.44
C LEU A 199 -5.94 17.71 17.41
N ALA A 200 -5.63 17.53 18.69
CA ALA A 200 -5.71 18.59 19.69
C ALA A 200 -4.75 19.75 19.36
N ASP A 201 -3.52 19.43 18.95
CA ASP A 201 -2.52 20.43 18.55
C ASP A 201 -2.91 21.18 17.26
N ALA A 202 -3.56 20.49 16.31
CA ALA A 202 -4.04 21.08 15.07
C ALA A 202 -5.26 22.01 15.27
N GLY A 203 -5.97 21.82 16.38
CA GLY A 203 -7.17 22.58 16.73
C GLY A 203 -8.29 22.46 15.68
N PRO A 204 -9.10 23.51 15.46
CA PRO A 204 -10.26 23.46 14.55
C PRO A 204 -9.92 23.14 13.09
N ARG A 205 -8.67 23.33 12.69
CA ARG A 205 -8.20 23.00 11.31
C ARG A 205 -8.08 21.51 11.06
N GLY A 206 -7.97 20.68 12.11
CA GLY A 206 -7.78 19.23 12.00
C GLY A 206 -6.52 18.82 11.27
N LEU A 207 -6.42 17.54 10.94
CA LEU A 207 -5.28 16.92 10.29
C LEU A 207 -5.60 16.59 8.81
N ASP A 208 -4.70 16.90 7.90
CA ASP A 208 -4.83 16.53 6.49
C ASP A 208 -4.59 15.02 6.31
N LEU A 209 -5.59 14.29 5.81
CA LEU A 209 -5.50 12.84 5.60
C LEU A 209 -4.39 12.44 4.62
N VAL A 210 -4.05 13.31 3.64
CA VAL A 210 -2.96 13.04 2.69
C VAL A 210 -1.59 13.04 3.39
N GLY A 211 -1.44 13.85 4.44
CA GLY A 211 -0.22 13.91 5.25
C GLY A 211 -0.07 12.80 6.27
N LEU A 212 -1.15 12.06 6.57
CA LEU A 212 -1.11 10.94 7.51
C LEU A 212 -0.56 9.67 6.87
N GLY A 213 0.20 8.90 7.66
CA GLY A 213 0.58 7.54 7.29
C GLY A 213 -0.64 6.63 7.10
N GLU A 214 -0.46 5.52 6.40
CA GLU A 214 -1.57 4.63 6.02
C GLU A 214 -2.33 4.07 7.23
N LEU A 215 -1.61 3.57 8.24
CA LEU A 215 -2.23 3.08 9.48
C LEU A 215 -2.97 4.18 10.24
N ALA A 216 -2.37 5.37 10.35
CA ALA A 216 -2.99 6.49 11.06
C ALA A 216 -4.28 6.97 10.36
N ARG A 217 -4.28 6.96 9.03
CA ARG A 217 -5.46 7.28 8.22
C ARG A 217 -6.58 6.27 8.41
N ALA A 218 -6.24 4.97 8.39
CA ALA A 218 -7.21 3.90 8.65
C ALA A 218 -7.71 3.97 10.10
N ALA A 219 -6.83 4.17 11.09
CA ALA A 219 -7.19 4.26 12.50
C ALA A 219 -8.04 5.50 12.83
N GLY A 220 -7.95 6.57 12.05
CA GLY A 220 -8.72 7.79 12.27
C GLY A 220 -10.24 7.56 12.30
N VAL A 221 -10.75 6.56 11.58
CA VAL A 221 -12.20 6.21 11.59
C VAL A 221 -12.65 5.54 12.89
N LEU A 222 -11.72 5.10 13.73
CA LEU A 222 -12.02 4.49 15.04
C LEU A 222 -12.07 5.53 16.18
N LEU A 223 -11.80 6.80 15.89
CA LEU A 223 -11.90 7.86 16.88
C LEU A 223 -13.35 8.31 17.01
N ASP A 224 -13.99 8.00 18.15
CA ASP A 224 -15.36 8.40 18.43
C ASP A 224 -15.52 9.92 18.59
N ASP A 225 -14.41 10.60 18.87
CA ASP A 225 -14.30 12.04 19.10
C ASP A 225 -13.77 12.81 17.87
N ALA A 226 -13.74 12.17 16.71
CA ALA A 226 -13.29 12.77 15.45
C ALA A 226 -14.15 12.33 14.27
N GLU A 227 -14.16 13.15 13.23
CA GLU A 227 -14.87 12.87 11.97
C GLU A 227 -14.04 13.30 10.76
N VAL A 228 -14.35 12.71 9.60
CA VAL A 228 -13.65 13.04 8.36
C VAL A 228 -14.49 14.04 7.57
N GLU A 229 -14.00 15.25 7.44
CA GLU A 229 -14.64 16.33 6.71
C GLU A 229 -13.68 16.94 5.68
N ALA A 230 -14.12 17.10 4.46
CA ALA A 230 -13.35 17.70 3.36
C ALA A 230 -11.91 17.16 3.20
N GLY A 231 -11.70 15.85 3.44
CA GLY A 231 -10.37 15.21 3.34
C GLY A 231 -9.45 15.47 4.54
N ARG A 232 -10.04 15.91 5.66
CA ARG A 232 -9.33 16.14 6.93
C ARG A 232 -9.99 15.33 8.04
N LEU A 233 -9.20 14.95 9.01
CA LEU A 233 -9.67 14.44 10.30
C LEU A 233 -9.84 15.64 11.22
N VAL A 234 -11.06 15.91 11.68
CA VAL A 234 -11.41 17.02 12.56
C VAL A 234 -12.02 16.50 13.85
N ALA A 235 -11.91 17.24 14.94
CA ALA A 235 -12.59 16.88 16.18
C ALA A 235 -14.13 16.99 15.98
N ALA A 236 -14.86 15.98 16.46
CA ALA A 236 -16.32 15.94 16.31
C ALA A 236 -16.98 17.15 16.96
N GLY A 237 -17.96 17.75 16.27
CA GLY A 237 -18.72 18.90 16.76
C GLY A 237 -17.93 20.22 16.78
N VAL A 238 -16.74 20.28 16.24
CA VAL A 238 -16.00 21.53 16.04
C VAL A 238 -16.35 22.10 14.67
N ALA A 239 -16.97 23.29 14.66
CA ALA A 239 -17.32 23.95 13.41
C ALA A 239 -16.06 24.25 12.58
N ASP A 240 -16.10 23.94 11.28
CA ASP A 240 -15.04 24.30 10.36
C ASP A 240 -14.85 25.82 10.30
N PRO A 241 -13.68 26.36 10.70
CA PRO A 241 -13.48 27.81 10.73
C PRO A 241 -13.47 28.44 9.33
N LEU A 242 -13.43 27.63 8.27
CA LEU A 242 -13.42 28.08 6.88
C LEU A 242 -14.72 27.79 6.14
N ALA A 243 -15.72 27.13 6.75
CA ALA A 243 -16.98 26.76 6.09
C ALA A 243 -17.69 27.98 5.48
N ASP A 244 -17.79 29.07 6.20
CA ASP A 244 -18.44 30.31 5.77
C ASP A 244 -17.45 31.48 5.66
N HIS A 245 -16.29 31.20 5.06
CA HIS A 245 -15.23 32.19 5.01
C HIS A 245 -15.63 33.45 4.24
N PRO A 246 -15.52 34.67 4.85
CA PRO A 246 -16.03 35.91 4.25
C PRO A 246 -15.43 36.19 2.85
N PHE A 247 -14.19 35.81 2.62
CA PHE A 247 -13.56 35.99 1.33
C PHE A 247 -14.18 35.12 0.23
N VAL A 248 -14.54 33.85 0.54
CA VAL A 248 -15.26 32.97 -0.41
C VAL A 248 -16.62 33.56 -0.76
N ALA A 249 -17.35 34.06 0.24
CA ALA A 249 -18.62 34.74 0.03
C ALA A 249 -18.45 36.00 -0.83
N ALA A 250 -17.43 36.79 -0.60
CA ALA A 250 -17.13 38.00 -1.41
C ALA A 250 -16.74 37.66 -2.86
N LEU A 251 -15.96 36.58 -3.08
CA LEU A 251 -15.64 36.07 -4.41
C LEU A 251 -16.88 35.56 -5.14
N ALA A 252 -17.78 34.85 -4.45
CA ALA A 252 -19.02 34.34 -5.01
C ALA A 252 -19.99 35.47 -5.37
N ALA A 253 -20.04 36.53 -4.60
CA ALA A 253 -20.84 37.72 -4.88
C ALA A 253 -20.34 38.52 -6.10
N SER A 254 -19.08 38.38 -6.46
CA SER A 254 -18.46 39.09 -7.59
C SER A 254 -17.69 38.13 -8.50
N PRO A 255 -18.37 37.18 -9.15
CA PRO A 255 -17.75 36.02 -9.80
C PRO A 255 -16.77 36.40 -10.93
N PHE A 256 -17.01 37.49 -11.63
CA PHE A 256 -16.19 37.91 -12.78
C PHE A 256 -15.29 39.12 -12.52
N VAL A 257 -15.45 39.76 -11.35
CA VAL A 257 -14.61 40.87 -10.88
C VAL A 257 -14.23 40.63 -9.42
N PRO A 258 -13.40 39.62 -9.17
CA PRO A 258 -13.12 39.18 -7.80
C PRO A 258 -12.39 40.27 -7.01
N PRO A 259 -12.67 40.42 -5.72
CA PRO A 259 -11.90 41.28 -4.82
C PRO A 259 -10.47 40.76 -4.62
N SER A 260 -9.58 41.65 -4.25
CA SER A 260 -8.22 41.31 -3.84
C SER A 260 -8.25 40.52 -2.51
N PRO A 261 -7.32 39.56 -2.30
CA PRO A 261 -7.18 38.83 -1.02
C PRO A 261 -6.53 39.66 0.08
N ASP A 262 -6.50 40.99 -0.06
CA ASP A 262 -5.89 41.87 0.92
C ASP A 262 -6.58 41.73 2.29
N GLY A 263 -5.77 41.40 3.32
CA GLY A 263 -6.28 41.16 4.67
C GLY A 263 -6.71 39.72 4.96
N VAL A 264 -6.67 38.82 3.99
CA VAL A 264 -6.87 37.38 4.21
C VAL A 264 -5.57 36.73 4.70
N ASP A 265 -5.64 35.91 5.75
CA ASP A 265 -4.47 35.15 6.21
C ASP A 265 -3.95 34.23 5.10
N ARG A 266 -2.62 34.25 4.89
CA ARG A 266 -2.00 33.46 3.80
C ARG A 266 -2.16 31.94 3.99
N GLY A 267 -2.30 31.47 5.22
CA GLY A 267 -2.52 30.06 5.53
C GLY A 267 -3.96 29.66 5.18
N GLU A 268 -4.93 30.51 5.56
CA GLU A 268 -6.34 30.32 5.20
C GLU A 268 -6.56 30.37 3.70
N LEU A 269 -5.97 31.32 3.02
CA LEU A 269 -6.07 31.43 1.55
C LEU A 269 -5.53 30.19 0.84
N ARG A 270 -4.36 29.68 1.29
CA ARG A 270 -3.80 28.44 0.73
C ARG A 270 -4.71 27.23 1.01
N GLU A 271 -5.31 27.17 2.18
CA GLU A 271 -6.23 26.10 2.52
C GLU A 271 -7.52 26.14 1.70
N LEU A 272 -8.11 27.30 1.51
CA LEU A 272 -9.27 27.50 0.63
C LEU A 272 -8.98 27.09 -0.82
N VAL A 273 -7.78 27.37 -1.33
CA VAL A 273 -7.35 26.92 -2.66
C VAL A 273 -7.16 25.39 -2.68
N ARG A 274 -6.56 24.82 -1.64
CA ARG A 274 -6.35 23.36 -1.53
C ARG A 274 -7.68 22.60 -1.49
N ARG A 275 -8.68 23.12 -0.79
CA ARG A 275 -10.05 22.56 -0.72
C ARG A 275 -10.81 22.68 -2.02
N GLY A 276 -10.40 23.60 -2.90
CA GLY A 276 -11.11 23.91 -4.14
C GLY A 276 -12.25 24.92 -3.97
N ASP A 277 -12.43 25.51 -2.79
CA ASP A 277 -13.41 26.60 -2.56
C ASP A 277 -12.99 27.83 -3.36
N VAL A 278 -11.71 28.05 -3.48
CA VAL A 278 -11.07 29.13 -4.24
C VAL A 278 -10.16 28.54 -5.31
N VAL A 279 -10.19 29.11 -6.50
CA VAL A 279 -9.32 28.74 -7.63
C VAL A 279 -8.37 29.90 -7.91
N GLU A 280 -7.06 29.67 -7.80
CA GLU A 280 -6.05 30.62 -8.18
C GLU A 280 -5.63 30.44 -9.64
N VAL A 281 -5.67 31.50 -10.42
CA VAL A 281 -5.19 31.50 -11.80
C VAL A 281 -4.41 32.79 -12.04
N GLU A 282 -3.14 32.68 -12.39
CA GLU A 282 -2.25 33.82 -12.67
C GLU A 282 -2.24 34.90 -11.56
N GLY A 283 -2.31 34.44 -10.28
CA GLY A 283 -2.32 35.32 -9.10
C GLY A 283 -3.66 36.02 -8.83
N ILE A 284 -4.72 35.62 -9.52
CA ILE A 284 -6.08 36.07 -9.27
C ILE A 284 -6.88 34.91 -8.67
N PHE A 285 -7.64 35.24 -7.61
CA PHE A 285 -8.44 34.25 -6.88
C PHE A 285 -9.91 34.37 -7.26
N PHE A 286 -10.54 33.25 -7.59
CA PHE A 286 -11.94 33.14 -7.95
C PHE A 286 -12.63 32.14 -7.05
N ALA A 287 -13.90 32.30 -6.74
CA ALA A 287 -14.69 31.20 -6.20
C ALA A 287 -14.78 30.06 -7.21
N SER A 288 -14.84 28.81 -6.77
CA SER A 288 -15.08 27.67 -7.68
C SER A 288 -16.36 27.85 -8.50
N SER A 289 -17.42 28.39 -7.88
CA SER A 289 -18.69 28.73 -8.54
C SER A 289 -18.55 29.76 -9.67
N ALA A 290 -17.55 30.63 -9.60
CA ALA A 290 -17.26 31.60 -10.67
C ALA A 290 -16.71 30.92 -11.94
N VAL A 291 -15.91 29.85 -11.78
CA VAL A 291 -15.42 29.05 -12.90
C VAL A 291 -16.58 28.34 -13.58
N ASP A 292 -17.52 27.79 -12.80
CA ASP A 292 -18.74 27.16 -13.33
C ASP A 292 -19.63 28.17 -14.05
N ALA A 293 -19.80 29.37 -13.46
CA ALA A 293 -20.55 30.46 -14.10
C ALA A 293 -19.88 30.91 -15.42
N ALA A 294 -18.55 30.97 -15.46
CA ALA A 294 -17.81 31.27 -16.67
C ALA A 294 -18.00 30.19 -17.75
N GLY A 295 -18.03 28.91 -17.34
CA GLY A 295 -18.33 27.78 -18.21
C GLY A 295 -19.73 27.87 -18.84
N ARG A 296 -20.74 28.15 -18.02
CA ARG A 296 -22.13 28.38 -18.52
C ARG A 296 -22.22 29.61 -19.43
N LEU A 297 -21.51 30.69 -19.12
CA LEU A 297 -21.44 31.84 -19.98
C LEU A 297 -20.80 31.50 -21.35
N ALA A 298 -19.69 30.76 -21.32
CA ALA A 298 -19.05 30.29 -22.55
C ALA A 298 -19.98 29.38 -23.37
N ALA A 299 -20.77 28.54 -22.74
CA ALA A 299 -21.77 27.70 -23.42
C ALA A 299 -22.83 28.54 -24.13
N ARG A 300 -23.41 29.55 -23.45
CA ARG A 300 -24.37 30.50 -24.10
C ARG A 300 -23.75 31.22 -25.27
N LEU A 301 -22.55 31.78 -25.11
CA LEU A 301 -21.85 32.46 -26.19
C LEU A 301 -21.62 31.55 -27.40
N LEU A 302 -21.40 30.27 -27.21
CA LEU A 302 -21.22 29.31 -28.31
C LEU A 302 -22.54 28.92 -28.99
N VAL A 303 -23.68 29.09 -28.32
CA VAL A 303 -24.99 29.00 -28.99
C VAL A 303 -25.18 30.17 -29.95
N ASP A 304 -24.83 31.39 -29.51
CA ASP A 304 -24.96 32.62 -30.34
C ASP A 304 -23.86 32.73 -31.39
N HIS A 305 -22.69 32.19 -31.13
CA HIS A 305 -21.50 32.19 -31.97
C HIS A 305 -20.95 30.78 -32.21
N PRO A 306 -21.56 29.95 -33.04
CA PRO A 306 -21.15 28.54 -33.24
C PRO A 306 -19.70 28.37 -33.74
N GLU A 307 -19.17 29.34 -34.47
CA GLU A 307 -17.77 29.33 -34.95
C GLU A 307 -16.75 29.63 -33.84
N GLY A 308 -17.21 30.11 -32.68
CA GLY A 308 -16.39 30.52 -31.54
C GLY A 308 -16.54 31.98 -31.18
N PHE A 309 -16.15 32.33 -29.98
CA PHE A 309 -16.19 33.70 -29.45
C PHE A 309 -14.77 34.23 -29.13
N THR A 310 -14.63 35.54 -29.13
CA THR A 310 -13.38 36.24 -28.80
C THR A 310 -13.30 36.57 -27.31
N VAL A 311 -12.11 36.92 -26.83
CA VAL A 311 -11.92 37.47 -25.48
C VAL A 311 -12.76 38.74 -25.25
N SER A 312 -12.94 39.57 -26.31
CA SER A 312 -13.75 40.77 -26.22
C SER A 312 -15.21 40.47 -25.98
N THR A 313 -15.76 39.51 -26.72
CA THR A 313 -17.14 39.06 -26.58
C THR A 313 -17.39 38.51 -25.17
N PHE A 314 -16.49 37.62 -24.67
CA PHE A 314 -16.62 37.11 -23.32
C PHE A 314 -16.57 38.20 -22.25
N ARG A 315 -15.64 39.15 -22.41
CA ARG A 315 -15.46 40.26 -21.47
C ARG A 315 -16.71 41.16 -21.40
N GLU A 316 -17.30 41.47 -22.55
CA GLU A 316 -18.49 42.30 -22.64
C GLU A 316 -19.68 41.65 -21.95
N GLU A 317 -19.93 40.37 -22.19
CA GLU A 317 -21.01 39.61 -21.57
C GLU A 317 -20.74 39.34 -20.07
N ALA A 318 -19.50 39.12 -19.64
CA ALA A 318 -19.12 38.97 -18.26
C ALA A 318 -19.07 40.27 -17.46
N GLY A 319 -19.17 41.44 -18.12
CA GLY A 319 -19.05 42.77 -17.50
C GLY A 319 -17.69 42.96 -16.78
N ASN A 320 -16.59 42.40 -17.34
CA ASN A 320 -15.30 42.44 -16.69
C ASN A 320 -14.19 43.04 -17.55
N THR A 321 -12.98 43.06 -16.98
CA THR A 321 -11.79 43.55 -17.68
C THR A 321 -10.95 42.44 -18.24
N ARG A 322 -10.05 42.74 -19.20
CA ARG A 322 -9.11 41.74 -19.74
C ARG A 322 -8.27 41.06 -18.67
N LYS A 323 -7.95 41.80 -17.57
CA LYS A 323 -7.22 41.27 -16.40
C LYS A 323 -7.90 40.04 -15.78
N HIS A 324 -9.23 40.04 -15.70
CA HIS A 324 -10.01 38.98 -15.09
C HIS A 324 -10.51 37.93 -16.10
N ALA A 325 -10.83 38.38 -17.34
CA ALA A 325 -11.33 37.49 -18.39
C ALA A 325 -10.25 36.48 -18.86
N MET A 326 -8.99 36.92 -19.01
CA MET A 326 -7.93 36.07 -19.51
C MET A 326 -7.65 34.87 -18.62
N PRO A 327 -7.47 35.03 -17.28
CA PRO A 327 -7.28 33.87 -16.35
C PRO A 327 -8.48 32.94 -16.36
N LEU A 328 -9.72 33.43 -16.32
CA LEU A 328 -10.92 32.60 -16.39
C LEU A 328 -10.95 31.73 -17.64
N LEU A 329 -10.71 32.36 -18.82
CA LEU A 329 -10.67 31.66 -20.09
C LEU A 329 -9.51 30.66 -20.16
N ALA A 330 -8.34 30.99 -19.61
CA ALA A 330 -7.22 30.06 -19.49
C ALA A 330 -7.60 28.85 -18.62
N ARG A 331 -8.35 29.06 -17.53
CA ARG A 331 -8.85 27.99 -16.69
C ARG A 331 -9.86 27.10 -17.40
N LEU A 332 -10.81 27.69 -18.16
CA LEU A 332 -11.75 26.94 -18.98
C LEU A 332 -11.04 26.09 -20.04
N ASP A 333 -10.02 26.65 -20.69
CA ASP A 333 -9.18 25.89 -21.63
C ASP A 333 -8.45 24.74 -20.96
N ALA A 334 -7.84 24.96 -19.78
CA ALA A 334 -7.10 23.98 -19.04
C ALA A 334 -8.00 22.82 -18.50
N THR A 335 -9.26 23.15 -18.15
CA THR A 335 -10.24 22.15 -17.69
C THR A 335 -10.97 21.44 -18.84
N GLY A 336 -10.73 21.86 -20.09
CA GLY A 336 -11.35 21.27 -21.28
C GLY A 336 -12.80 21.70 -21.51
N MET A 337 -13.27 22.75 -20.84
CA MET A 337 -14.56 23.36 -21.12
C MET A 337 -14.53 24.12 -22.46
N THR A 338 -13.42 24.82 -22.76
CA THR A 338 -13.19 25.45 -24.04
C THR A 338 -11.87 25.02 -24.66
N ARG A 339 -11.65 25.34 -25.94
CA ARG A 339 -10.38 25.17 -26.64
C ARG A 339 -10.06 26.43 -27.45
N ARG A 340 -8.81 26.85 -27.41
CA ARG A 340 -8.35 27.98 -28.21
C ARG A 340 -8.07 27.55 -29.66
N ARG A 341 -8.62 28.29 -30.63
CA ARG A 341 -8.36 28.15 -32.06
C ARG A 341 -8.06 29.56 -32.65
N GLY A 342 -6.79 29.91 -32.72
CA GLY A 342 -6.39 31.27 -33.09
C GLY A 342 -6.83 32.30 -32.05
N ASP A 343 -7.62 33.27 -32.43
CA ASP A 343 -8.19 34.29 -31.53
C ASP A 343 -9.57 33.90 -30.96
N LEU A 344 -10.13 32.80 -31.45
CA LEU A 344 -11.42 32.27 -30.99
C LEU A 344 -11.27 31.19 -29.95
N ARG A 345 -12.29 31.04 -29.10
CA ARG A 345 -12.54 29.90 -28.28
C ARG A 345 -13.76 29.14 -28.76
N ILE A 346 -13.59 27.84 -28.89
CA ILE A 346 -14.59 26.90 -29.36
C ILE A 346 -14.95 25.93 -28.26
N ALA A 347 -16.02 25.15 -28.41
CA ALA A 347 -16.42 24.13 -27.44
C ALA A 347 -15.33 23.11 -27.14
N GLY A 348 -15.10 22.82 -25.89
CA GLY A 348 -14.30 21.73 -25.40
C GLY A 348 -15.15 20.52 -25.03
N PRO A 349 -14.55 19.34 -24.75
CA PRO A 349 -15.27 18.10 -24.45
C PRO A 349 -16.00 18.13 -23.12
N ARG A 350 -15.73 19.10 -22.25
CA ARG A 350 -16.33 19.27 -20.92
C ARG A 350 -17.16 20.54 -20.78
N LEU A 351 -17.56 21.14 -21.91
CA LEU A 351 -18.42 22.31 -21.90
C LEU A 351 -19.77 21.93 -21.26
N PRO A 352 -20.28 22.67 -20.24
CA PRO A 352 -21.59 22.41 -19.68
C PRO A 352 -22.70 22.74 -20.71
N GLU A 353 -23.90 22.24 -20.43
CA GLU A 353 -25.09 22.66 -21.19
C GLU A 353 -25.37 24.17 -20.95
N ALA A 354 -25.89 24.87 -21.96
CA ALA A 354 -26.09 26.31 -21.96
C ALA A 354 -27.22 26.76 -21.02
#